data_f3705893c13e73260d7fbd90da8e1de3
#
_entry.id   f3705893c13e73260d7fbd90da8e1de3
#
_cell.length_a   1.000
_cell.length_b   1.000
_cell.length_c   1.000
_cell.angle_alpha   90.00
_cell.angle_beta   90.00
_cell.angle_gamma   90.00
#
_symmetry.space_group_name_H-M   'P 1'
#
loop_
_entity.id
_entity.type
_entity.pdbx_description
1 polymer ?
#
loop_
_entity_poly.entity_id
_entity_poly.type
_entity_poly.pdbx_seq_one_letter_code
_entity_poly.pdbx_strand_id
1 'polypeptide(L)'
;FGVYSIEQMADDAVAVLDHAGIESTHVVGASMGGVISQFIALKYPERVRSLTLACTACRNHPWRRELLSSWASTASERGMGAMANEATRWVIGPRSFRRATPMLGWLGPMAFGRPTHAFVAQVRAILSADESMADELTKLNVPTLIMVGNQDILTPRGDSEELAELIPFAELAVISGAAHGLMVEHASTFNRLLLNFLGRCVAAEHAATLA
;
A
#
# COMPACT_ATOMS: atom_id res chain seq x y z
N PHE A 1 -4.03 20.81 14.25
CA PHE A 1 -3.89 19.41 13.83
C PHE A 1 -2.47 19.21 13.34
N GLY A 2 -1.78 18.12 13.77
CA GLY A 2 -0.39 17.83 13.40
C GLY A 2 -0.18 17.67 11.91
N VAL A 3 1.06 17.90 11.46
CA VAL A 3 1.48 17.59 10.10
C VAL A 3 1.74 16.07 10.06
N TYR A 4 1.06 15.34 9.17
CA TYR A 4 1.35 13.94 8.93
C TYR A 4 2.53 13.82 7.99
N SER A 5 3.43 12.89 8.23
CA SER A 5 4.43 12.43 7.28
C SER A 5 4.43 10.91 7.19
N ILE A 6 4.93 10.36 6.10
CA ILE A 6 5.05 8.91 5.93
C ILE A 6 6.04 8.34 6.94
N GLU A 7 7.13 9.05 7.20
CA GLU A 7 8.15 8.68 8.20
C GLU A 7 7.55 8.57 9.60
N GLN A 8 6.74 9.57 10.00
CA GLN A 8 6.07 9.54 11.31
C GLN A 8 5.09 8.37 11.40
N MET A 9 4.35 8.07 10.32
CA MET A 9 3.45 6.90 10.29
C MET A 9 4.21 5.59 10.39
N ALA A 10 5.43 5.51 9.85
CA ALA A 10 6.30 4.35 10.01
C ALA A 10 6.77 4.22 11.47
N ASP A 11 7.16 5.34 12.12
CA ASP A 11 7.53 5.36 13.53
C ASP A 11 6.35 4.96 14.44
N ASP A 12 5.15 5.47 14.14
CA ASP A 12 3.93 5.11 14.86
C ASP A 12 3.60 3.61 14.75
N ALA A 13 3.79 3.01 13.57
CA ALA A 13 3.59 1.57 13.37
C ALA A 13 4.60 0.74 14.19
N VAL A 14 5.87 1.16 14.24
CA VAL A 14 6.89 0.50 15.06
C VAL A 14 6.58 0.68 16.55
N ALA A 15 6.13 1.85 16.99
CA ALA A 15 5.71 2.06 18.37
C ALA A 15 4.54 1.15 18.80
N VAL A 16 3.65 0.79 17.88
CA VAL A 16 2.60 -0.21 18.13
C VAL A 16 3.21 -1.60 18.35
N LEU A 17 4.22 -2.00 17.57
CA LEU A 17 4.93 -3.26 17.80
C LEU A 17 5.63 -3.26 19.17
N ASP A 18 6.28 -2.16 19.55
CA ASP A 18 6.94 -2.00 20.86
C ASP A 18 5.93 -2.14 22.00
N HIS A 19 4.78 -1.46 21.89
CA HIS A 19 3.72 -1.56 22.87
C HIS A 19 3.18 -2.99 23.02
N ALA A 20 3.13 -3.73 21.91
CA ALA A 20 2.68 -5.12 21.89
C ALA A 20 3.75 -6.13 22.30
N GLY A 21 4.99 -5.70 22.58
CA GLY A 21 6.13 -6.56 22.89
C GLY A 21 6.59 -7.43 21.70
N ILE A 22 6.35 -6.97 20.47
CA ILE A 22 6.71 -7.70 19.24
C ILE A 22 8.07 -7.18 18.76
N GLU A 23 9.09 -7.99 18.83
CA GLU A 23 10.46 -7.65 18.40
C GLU A 23 10.56 -7.51 16.88
N SER A 24 9.99 -8.45 16.12
CA SER A 24 10.00 -8.44 14.66
C SER A 24 8.75 -9.09 14.07
N THR A 25 8.35 -8.70 12.86
CA THR A 25 7.12 -9.18 12.23
C THR A 25 7.23 -9.24 10.70
N HIS A 26 6.29 -9.94 10.08
CA HIS A 26 6.04 -9.83 8.64
C HIS A 26 5.22 -8.56 8.38
N VAL A 27 5.72 -7.65 7.55
CA VAL A 27 5.06 -6.39 7.24
C VAL A 27 4.32 -6.49 5.92
N VAL A 28 3.03 -6.12 5.93
CA VAL A 28 2.19 -6.12 4.72
C VAL A 28 1.60 -4.73 4.54
N GLY A 29 1.96 -4.04 3.48
CA GLY A 29 1.46 -2.72 3.16
C GLY A 29 0.78 -2.64 1.80
N ALA A 30 -0.38 -1.97 1.76
CA ALA A 30 -1.12 -1.72 0.53
C ALA A 30 -1.24 -0.22 0.25
N SER A 31 -1.01 0.19 -1.01
CA SER A 31 -1.10 1.59 -1.44
C SER A 31 -0.22 2.50 -0.57
N MET A 32 -0.76 3.51 0.11
CA MET A 32 -0.04 4.33 1.09
C MET A 32 0.64 3.48 2.18
N GLY A 33 -0.03 2.42 2.64
CA GLY A 33 0.57 1.47 3.59
C GLY A 33 1.81 0.77 3.04
N GLY A 34 1.89 0.57 1.71
CA GLY A 34 3.09 0.07 1.05
C GLY A 34 4.24 1.07 1.08
N VAL A 35 3.97 2.36 0.90
CA VAL A 35 5.00 3.41 1.07
C VAL A 35 5.49 3.44 2.52
N ILE A 36 4.57 3.43 3.50
CA ILE A 36 4.93 3.36 4.93
C ILE A 36 5.80 2.12 5.22
N SER A 37 5.44 0.96 4.65
CA SER A 37 6.19 -0.29 4.86
C SER A 37 7.60 -0.25 4.27
N GLN A 38 7.82 0.48 3.17
CA GLN A 38 9.14 0.72 2.62
C GLN A 38 9.99 1.52 3.61
N PHE A 39 9.45 2.58 4.21
CA PHE A 39 10.13 3.35 5.26
C PHE A 39 10.43 2.50 6.50
N ILE A 40 9.50 1.65 6.94
CA ILE A 40 9.75 0.72 8.06
C ILE A 40 10.93 -0.19 7.74
N ALA A 41 10.94 -0.80 6.54
CA ALA A 41 11.98 -1.74 6.16
C ALA A 41 13.37 -1.09 6.01
N LEU A 42 13.43 0.17 5.59
CA LEU A 42 14.69 0.92 5.47
C LEU A 42 15.20 1.44 6.82
N LYS A 43 14.30 1.95 7.65
CA LYS A 43 14.67 2.59 8.93
C LYS A 43 14.84 1.58 10.07
N TYR A 44 14.09 0.48 10.03
CA TYR A 44 14.03 -0.54 11.07
C TYR A 44 14.15 -1.96 10.48
N PRO A 45 15.22 -2.26 9.73
CA PRO A 45 15.36 -3.54 9.03
C PRO A 45 15.28 -4.76 9.97
N GLU A 46 15.78 -4.63 11.21
CA GLU A 46 15.72 -5.68 12.23
C GLU A 46 14.30 -6.01 12.71
N ARG A 47 13.34 -5.10 12.46
CA ARG A 47 11.93 -5.28 12.83
C ARG A 47 11.14 -6.02 11.76
N VAL A 48 11.72 -6.24 10.55
CA VAL A 48 11.02 -6.75 9.38
C VAL A 48 11.55 -8.12 8.98
N ARG A 49 10.76 -9.17 9.21
CA ARG A 49 11.08 -10.54 8.82
C ARG A 49 10.83 -10.81 7.34
N SER A 50 9.78 -10.21 6.79
CA SER A 50 9.50 -10.15 5.35
C SER A 50 8.65 -8.93 5.02
N LEU A 51 8.71 -8.49 3.78
CA LEU A 51 7.98 -7.33 3.28
C LEU A 51 7.01 -7.75 2.18
N THR A 52 5.76 -7.33 2.28
CA THR A 52 4.78 -7.47 1.18
C THR A 52 4.25 -6.10 0.78
N LEU A 53 4.44 -5.75 -0.48
CA LEU A 53 4.04 -4.48 -1.07
C LEU A 53 2.92 -4.72 -2.08
N ALA A 54 1.71 -4.26 -1.78
CA ALA A 54 0.55 -4.46 -2.65
C ALA A 54 0.07 -3.12 -3.24
N CYS A 55 -0.16 -3.07 -4.56
CA CYS A 55 -0.70 -1.90 -5.27
C CYS A 55 -0.07 -0.58 -4.78
N THR A 56 1.24 -0.50 -4.80
CA THR A 56 2.01 0.65 -4.28
C THR A 56 3.13 1.04 -5.24
N ALA A 57 3.81 2.14 -4.93
CA ALA A 57 4.91 2.69 -5.71
C ALA A 57 5.98 3.23 -4.78
N CYS A 58 7.20 3.42 -5.28
CA CYS A 58 8.26 4.14 -4.58
C CYS A 58 8.39 5.61 -5.01
N ARG A 59 7.75 6.00 -6.11
CA ARG A 59 7.76 7.38 -6.63
C ARG A 59 6.36 7.82 -7.04
N ASN A 60 6.10 9.13 -6.97
CA ASN A 60 4.86 9.71 -7.47
C ASN A 60 5.11 10.41 -8.81
N HIS A 61 4.65 9.82 -9.91
CA HIS A 61 4.68 10.45 -11.21
C HIS A 61 3.86 11.77 -11.24
N PRO A 62 4.18 12.76 -12.11
CA PRO A 62 3.49 14.04 -12.15
C PRO A 62 1.96 13.92 -12.24
N TRP A 63 1.44 13.04 -13.10
CA TRP A 63 0.00 12.83 -13.26
C TRP A 63 -0.67 12.32 -11.97
N ARG A 64 0.02 11.48 -11.18
CA ARG A 64 -0.52 10.97 -9.90
C ARG A 64 -0.50 12.07 -8.83
N ARG A 65 0.52 12.92 -8.82
CA ARG A 65 0.57 14.10 -7.95
C ARG A 65 -0.61 15.04 -8.22
N GLU A 66 -0.92 15.30 -9.50
CA GLU A 66 -2.07 16.11 -9.90
C GLU A 66 -3.39 15.45 -9.47
N LEU A 67 -3.55 14.14 -9.71
CA LEU A 67 -4.74 13.39 -9.33
C LEU A 67 -4.99 13.42 -7.82
N LEU A 68 -3.97 13.13 -7.01
CA LEU A 68 -4.09 13.13 -5.55
C LEU A 68 -4.37 14.54 -5.01
N SER A 69 -3.74 15.55 -5.59
CA SER A 69 -4.01 16.97 -5.26
C SER A 69 -5.45 17.36 -5.59
N SER A 70 -5.97 16.93 -6.75
CA SER A 70 -7.36 17.13 -7.14
C SER A 70 -8.33 16.46 -6.15
N TRP A 71 -8.04 15.23 -5.70
CA TRP A 71 -8.87 14.56 -4.69
C TRP A 71 -8.86 15.31 -3.36
N ALA A 72 -7.72 15.85 -2.93
CA ALA A 72 -7.63 16.65 -1.71
C ALA A 72 -8.47 17.94 -1.83
N SER A 73 -8.43 18.63 -2.98
CA SER A 73 -9.26 19.80 -3.24
C SER A 73 -10.75 19.45 -3.28
N THR A 74 -11.14 18.41 -4.03
CA THR A 74 -12.52 17.93 -4.08
C THR A 74 -13.04 17.57 -2.68
N ALA A 75 -12.25 16.87 -1.87
CA ALA A 75 -12.62 16.53 -0.50
C ALA A 75 -12.83 17.78 0.36
N SER A 76 -11.98 18.81 0.22
CA SER A 76 -12.05 20.05 0.99
C SER A 76 -13.23 20.93 0.59
N GLU A 77 -13.53 21.03 -0.71
CA GLU A 77 -14.51 21.95 -1.28
C GLU A 77 -15.91 21.34 -1.36
N ARG A 78 -16.00 20.05 -1.69
CA ARG A 78 -17.24 19.33 -2.01
C ARG A 78 -17.52 18.16 -1.07
N GLY A 79 -16.60 17.87 -0.15
CA GLY A 79 -16.73 16.82 0.86
C GLY A 79 -16.28 15.44 0.39
N MET A 80 -16.12 14.54 1.35
CA MET A 80 -15.61 13.16 1.14
C MET A 80 -16.47 12.33 0.17
N GLY A 81 -17.77 12.55 0.11
CA GLY A 81 -18.66 11.83 -0.81
C GLY A 81 -18.38 12.14 -2.28
N ALA A 82 -18.12 13.42 -2.60
CA ALA A 82 -17.75 13.83 -3.96
C ALA A 82 -16.39 13.25 -4.36
N MET A 83 -15.40 13.34 -3.47
CA MET A 83 -14.07 12.74 -3.67
C MET A 83 -14.16 11.23 -3.88
N ALA A 84 -14.93 10.52 -3.05
CA ALA A 84 -15.10 9.08 -3.17
C ALA A 84 -15.69 8.65 -4.52
N ASN A 85 -16.67 9.40 -5.04
CA ASN A 85 -17.24 9.16 -6.37
C ASN A 85 -16.18 9.31 -7.48
N GLU A 86 -15.30 10.30 -7.38
CA GLU A 86 -14.22 10.51 -8.33
C GLU A 86 -13.15 9.40 -8.22
N ALA A 87 -12.78 9.02 -6.98
CA ALA A 87 -11.73 8.04 -6.71
C ALA A 87 -12.14 6.59 -7.03
N THR A 88 -13.43 6.26 -6.96
CA THR A 88 -13.90 4.88 -7.09
C THR A 88 -13.43 4.20 -8.37
N ARG A 89 -13.45 4.90 -9.51
CA ARG A 89 -12.99 4.36 -10.81
C ARG A 89 -11.49 4.06 -10.87
N TRP A 90 -10.70 4.68 -9.99
CA TRP A 90 -9.26 4.48 -9.90
C TRP A 90 -8.90 3.31 -8.98
N VAL A 91 -9.80 2.99 -8.04
CA VAL A 91 -9.55 1.99 -7.00
C VAL A 91 -10.21 0.65 -7.35
N ILE A 92 -11.41 0.68 -7.93
CA ILE A 92 -12.21 -0.52 -8.19
C ILE A 92 -12.26 -0.82 -9.68
N GLY A 93 -11.97 -2.05 -10.06
CA GLY A 93 -12.01 -2.50 -11.43
C GLY A 93 -13.43 -2.50 -12.02
N PRO A 94 -13.58 -2.36 -13.35
CA PRO A 94 -14.88 -2.20 -14.02
C PRO A 94 -15.88 -3.33 -13.74
N ARG A 95 -15.39 -4.56 -13.54
CA ARG A 95 -16.24 -5.73 -13.23
C ARG A 95 -16.79 -5.66 -11.81
N SER A 96 -15.92 -5.35 -10.85
CA SER A 96 -16.29 -5.21 -9.44
C SER A 96 -17.17 -3.99 -9.22
N PHE A 97 -16.88 -2.89 -9.91
CA PHE A 97 -17.70 -1.69 -9.89
C PHE A 97 -19.15 -1.99 -10.30
N ARG A 98 -19.37 -2.68 -11.44
CA ARG A 98 -20.73 -3.06 -11.89
C ARG A 98 -21.47 -3.97 -10.90
N ARG A 99 -20.75 -4.83 -10.16
CA ARG A 99 -21.36 -5.70 -9.14
C ARG A 99 -21.68 -4.95 -7.85
N ALA A 100 -20.84 -4.00 -7.48
CA ALA A 100 -20.93 -3.27 -6.21
C ALA A 100 -21.83 -2.02 -6.29
N THR A 101 -22.11 -1.49 -7.50
CA THR A 101 -22.86 -0.25 -7.70
C THR A 101 -24.19 -0.19 -6.92
N PRO A 102 -25.02 -1.25 -6.85
CA PRO A 102 -26.24 -1.21 -6.06
C PRO A 102 -26.00 -1.04 -4.56
N MET A 103 -24.89 -1.60 -4.06
CA MET A 103 -24.53 -1.59 -2.64
C MET A 103 -23.76 -0.33 -2.23
N LEU A 104 -22.91 0.19 -3.12
CA LEU A 104 -22.10 1.39 -2.87
C LEU A 104 -22.97 2.65 -2.73
N GLY A 105 -24.06 2.75 -3.47
CA GLY A 105 -25.02 3.85 -3.33
C GLY A 105 -25.68 3.90 -1.95
N TRP A 106 -25.81 2.75 -1.29
CA TRP A 106 -26.46 2.63 0.02
C TRP A 106 -25.48 2.70 1.19
N LEU A 107 -24.31 2.07 1.05
CA LEU A 107 -23.27 2.00 2.10
C LEU A 107 -22.18 3.08 1.95
N GLY A 108 -22.06 3.69 0.77
CA GLY A 108 -21.01 4.68 0.49
C GLY A 108 -20.95 5.83 1.50
N PRO A 109 -22.08 6.50 1.84
CA PRO A 109 -22.09 7.57 2.83
C PRO A 109 -21.61 7.13 4.22
N MET A 110 -21.89 5.89 4.63
CA MET A 110 -21.45 5.34 5.92
C MET A 110 -19.97 4.95 5.91
N ALA A 111 -19.45 4.44 4.79
CA ALA A 111 -18.05 4.05 4.65
C ALA A 111 -17.09 5.26 4.55
N PHE A 112 -17.56 6.39 4.03
CA PHE A 112 -16.77 7.59 3.79
C PHE A 112 -17.02 8.73 4.79
N GLY A 113 -17.70 8.47 5.90
CA GLY A 113 -17.92 9.43 7.00
C GLY A 113 -16.65 9.79 7.79
N ARG A 114 -15.47 9.76 7.15
CA ARG A 114 -14.19 10.10 7.75
C ARG A 114 -13.97 11.61 7.71
N PRO A 115 -13.25 12.15 8.72
CA PRO A 115 -12.99 13.59 8.74
C PRO A 115 -12.12 14.00 7.53
N THR A 116 -12.63 14.92 6.73
CA THR A 116 -11.98 15.43 5.52
C THR A 116 -10.53 15.87 5.76
N HIS A 117 -10.26 16.51 6.90
CA HIS A 117 -8.93 16.99 7.26
C HIS A 117 -7.91 15.86 7.35
N ALA A 118 -8.30 14.67 7.86
CA ALA A 118 -7.40 13.53 7.95
C ALA A 118 -7.02 13.00 6.57
N PHE A 119 -8.01 12.87 5.65
CA PHE A 119 -7.73 12.48 4.28
C PHE A 119 -6.78 13.46 3.57
N VAL A 120 -7.04 14.76 3.68
CA VAL A 120 -6.19 15.80 3.07
C VAL A 120 -4.78 15.76 3.64
N ALA A 121 -4.64 15.55 4.96
CA ALA A 121 -3.34 15.43 5.61
C ALA A 121 -2.57 14.19 5.14
N GLN A 122 -3.25 13.04 4.97
CA GLN A 122 -2.64 11.82 4.41
C GLN A 122 -2.20 12.01 2.95
N VAL A 123 -3.01 12.65 2.12
CA VAL A 123 -2.61 12.95 0.73
C VAL A 123 -1.37 13.84 0.72
N ARG A 124 -1.32 14.87 1.55
CA ARG A 124 -0.14 15.74 1.68
C ARG A 124 1.09 14.95 2.14
N ALA A 125 0.94 14.03 3.08
CA ALA A 125 2.03 13.17 3.53
C ALA A 125 2.58 12.31 2.38
N ILE A 126 1.71 11.71 1.54
CA ILE A 126 2.14 10.95 0.36
C ILE A 126 2.90 11.86 -0.63
N LEU A 127 2.40 13.07 -0.88
CA LEU A 127 2.98 13.99 -1.86
C LEU A 127 4.29 14.63 -1.41
N SER A 128 4.53 14.69 -0.10
CA SER A 128 5.75 15.23 0.53
C SER A 128 6.75 14.14 0.93
N ALA A 129 6.43 12.86 0.73
CA ALA A 129 7.36 11.78 1.03
C ALA A 129 8.66 11.93 0.21
N ASP A 130 9.78 11.65 0.85
CA ASP A 130 11.08 11.73 0.21
C ASP A 130 11.25 10.61 -0.81
N GLU A 131 11.26 10.98 -2.10
CA GLU A 131 11.42 10.03 -3.21
C GLU A 131 12.86 9.52 -3.37
N SER A 132 13.85 10.12 -2.71
CA SER A 132 15.22 9.59 -2.67
C SER A 132 15.28 8.24 -1.95
N MET A 133 14.28 7.94 -1.11
CA MET A 133 14.08 6.62 -0.51
C MET A 133 14.08 5.49 -1.56
N ALA A 134 13.58 5.73 -2.77
CA ALA A 134 13.56 4.71 -3.80
C ALA A 134 14.95 4.17 -4.13
N ASP A 135 15.98 5.03 -4.11
CA ASP A 135 17.36 4.62 -4.38
C ASP A 135 17.92 3.77 -3.22
N GLU A 136 17.43 3.99 -2.01
CA GLU A 136 17.80 3.20 -0.82
C GLU A 136 17.19 1.79 -0.82
N LEU A 137 16.11 1.53 -1.57
CA LEU A 137 15.47 0.20 -1.67
C LEU A 137 16.44 -0.87 -2.18
N THR A 138 17.47 -0.48 -2.92
CA THR A 138 18.54 -1.39 -3.39
C THR A 138 19.35 -2.01 -2.24
N LYS A 139 19.28 -1.44 -1.04
CA LYS A 139 19.97 -1.91 0.17
C LYS A 139 19.14 -2.89 0.99
N LEU A 140 17.87 -3.08 0.65
CA LEU A 140 17.01 -4.00 1.39
C LEU A 140 17.49 -5.44 1.23
N ASN A 141 17.63 -6.13 2.36
CA ASN A 141 18.00 -7.54 2.41
C ASN A 141 16.93 -8.33 3.18
N VAL A 142 15.69 -8.20 2.76
CA VAL A 142 14.54 -8.86 3.37
C VAL A 142 13.71 -9.53 2.29
N PRO A 143 13.24 -10.77 2.48
CA PRO A 143 12.35 -11.41 1.51
C PRO A 143 11.17 -10.51 1.20
N THR A 144 10.96 -10.21 -0.08
CA THR A 144 9.95 -9.23 -0.49
C THR A 144 9.01 -9.83 -1.54
N LEU A 145 7.71 -9.68 -1.32
CA LEU A 145 6.65 -9.98 -2.29
C LEU A 145 5.99 -8.68 -2.75
N ILE A 146 5.94 -8.45 -4.05
CA ILE A 146 5.24 -7.33 -4.65
C ILE A 146 4.00 -7.85 -5.38
N MET A 147 2.83 -7.27 -5.12
CA MET A 147 1.56 -7.68 -5.73
C MET A 147 0.87 -6.50 -6.40
N VAL A 148 0.42 -6.69 -7.63
CA VAL A 148 -0.31 -5.67 -8.40
C VAL A 148 -1.41 -6.30 -9.24
N GLY A 149 -2.51 -5.56 -9.43
CA GLY A 149 -3.54 -5.91 -10.39
C GLY A 149 -3.16 -5.46 -11.80
N ASN A 150 -3.39 -6.27 -12.84
CA ASN A 150 -3.12 -5.84 -14.21
C ASN A 150 -4.09 -4.77 -14.75
N GLN A 151 -5.12 -4.42 -13.97
CA GLN A 151 -6.07 -3.34 -14.25
C GLN A 151 -5.91 -2.17 -13.24
N ASP A 152 -4.86 -2.16 -12.45
CA ASP A 152 -4.56 -1.02 -11.58
C ASP A 152 -4.09 0.17 -12.42
N ILE A 153 -4.86 1.25 -12.38
CA ILE A 153 -4.57 2.50 -13.08
C ILE A 153 -4.07 3.60 -12.14
N LEU A 154 -4.15 3.38 -10.83
CA LEU A 154 -3.67 4.32 -9.81
C LEU A 154 -2.18 4.10 -9.50
N THR A 155 -1.78 2.84 -9.30
CA THR A 155 -0.40 2.38 -9.23
C THR A 155 -0.21 1.29 -10.28
N PRO A 156 0.01 1.68 -11.55
CA PRO A 156 0.10 0.74 -12.65
C PRO A 156 1.22 -0.29 -12.46
N ARG A 157 1.11 -1.39 -13.19
CA ARG A 157 2.08 -2.49 -13.14
C ARG A 157 3.53 -2.01 -13.24
N GLY A 158 3.83 -0.96 -14.02
CA GLY A 158 5.16 -0.39 -14.13
C GLY A 158 5.76 0.09 -12.81
N ASP A 159 4.94 0.62 -11.89
CA ASP A 159 5.41 1.00 -10.54
C ASP A 159 5.89 -0.24 -9.74
N SER A 160 5.19 -1.36 -9.90
CA SER A 160 5.55 -2.62 -9.23
C SER A 160 6.75 -3.30 -9.89
N GLU A 161 6.92 -3.13 -11.19
CA GLU A 161 8.12 -3.56 -11.92
C GLU A 161 9.34 -2.76 -11.48
N GLU A 162 9.22 -1.43 -11.33
CA GLU A 162 10.27 -0.58 -10.77
C GLU A 162 10.68 -1.03 -9.36
N LEU A 163 9.70 -1.31 -8.47
CA LEU A 163 9.98 -1.85 -7.14
C LEU A 163 10.72 -3.20 -7.20
N ALA A 164 10.33 -4.09 -8.12
CA ALA A 164 10.95 -5.40 -8.28
C ALA A 164 12.38 -5.30 -8.88
N GLU A 165 12.67 -4.28 -9.65
CA GLU A 165 14.02 -4.00 -10.17
C GLU A 165 14.93 -3.40 -9.08
N LEU A 166 14.38 -2.57 -8.20
CA LEU A 166 15.13 -1.91 -7.13
C LEU A 166 15.40 -2.83 -5.94
N ILE A 167 14.41 -3.62 -5.50
CA ILE A 167 14.52 -4.45 -4.30
C ILE A 167 15.16 -5.80 -4.64
N PRO A 168 16.35 -6.12 -4.08
CA PRO A 168 17.00 -7.39 -4.34
C PRO A 168 16.12 -8.59 -3.96
N PHE A 169 16.07 -9.58 -4.84
CA PHE A 169 15.34 -10.84 -4.62
C PHE A 169 13.82 -10.68 -4.43
N ALA A 170 13.23 -9.55 -4.86
CA ALA A 170 11.79 -9.36 -4.80
C ALA A 170 11.05 -10.27 -5.79
N GLU A 171 9.96 -10.88 -5.33
CA GLU A 171 9.03 -11.65 -6.16
C GLU A 171 7.89 -10.74 -6.62
N LEU A 172 7.64 -10.65 -7.92
CA LEU A 172 6.50 -9.90 -8.49
C LEU A 172 5.36 -10.83 -8.87
N ALA A 173 4.18 -10.59 -8.31
CA ALA A 173 2.95 -11.29 -8.63
C ALA A 173 1.90 -10.35 -9.25
N VAL A 174 1.55 -10.57 -10.52
CA VAL A 174 0.52 -9.81 -11.23
C VAL A 174 -0.80 -10.58 -11.20
N ILE A 175 -1.85 -9.99 -10.57
CA ILE A 175 -3.17 -10.60 -10.45
C ILE A 175 -4.04 -10.17 -11.62
N SER A 176 -4.40 -11.13 -12.47
CA SER A 176 -5.20 -10.88 -13.66
C SER A 176 -6.64 -10.45 -13.30
N GLY A 177 -7.11 -9.39 -13.93
CA GLY A 177 -8.45 -8.85 -13.75
C GLY A 177 -8.63 -7.98 -12.49
N ALA A 178 -7.61 -7.87 -11.64
CA ALA A 178 -7.64 -7.03 -10.45
C ALA A 178 -7.25 -5.59 -10.77
N ALA A 179 -7.87 -4.64 -10.06
CA ALA A 179 -7.49 -3.23 -10.03
C ALA A 179 -6.77 -2.89 -8.73
N HIS A 180 -6.78 -1.62 -8.33
CA HIS A 180 -6.11 -1.14 -7.11
C HIS A 180 -6.64 -1.81 -5.83
N GLY A 181 -7.94 -2.11 -5.78
CA GLY A 181 -8.60 -2.82 -4.67
C GLY A 181 -8.38 -4.34 -4.67
N LEU A 182 -7.27 -4.84 -5.20
CA LEU A 182 -6.99 -6.26 -5.46
C LEU A 182 -7.22 -7.17 -4.24
N MET A 183 -6.95 -6.69 -3.01
CA MET A 183 -7.15 -7.45 -1.78
C MET A 183 -8.63 -7.71 -1.46
N VAL A 184 -9.53 -6.91 -2.01
CA VAL A 184 -10.98 -7.05 -1.87
C VAL A 184 -11.58 -7.72 -3.10
N GLU A 185 -11.18 -7.27 -4.30
CA GLU A 185 -11.72 -7.76 -5.57
C GLU A 185 -11.34 -9.21 -5.85
N HIS A 186 -10.14 -9.60 -5.48
CA HIS A 186 -9.55 -10.92 -5.71
C HIS A 186 -8.99 -11.54 -4.42
N ALA A 187 -9.74 -11.42 -3.31
CA ALA A 187 -9.32 -11.79 -1.96
C ALA A 187 -8.74 -13.22 -1.86
N SER A 188 -9.35 -14.20 -2.52
CA SER A 188 -8.87 -15.59 -2.50
C SER A 188 -7.48 -15.74 -3.15
N THR A 189 -7.24 -15.06 -4.27
CA THR A 189 -5.94 -15.07 -4.96
C THR A 189 -4.90 -14.30 -4.15
N PHE A 190 -5.26 -13.12 -3.66
CA PHE A 190 -4.40 -12.30 -2.80
C PHE A 190 -3.94 -13.08 -1.56
N ASN A 191 -4.89 -13.64 -0.81
CA ASN A 191 -4.58 -14.39 0.41
C ASN A 191 -3.74 -15.64 0.14
N ARG A 192 -4.01 -16.38 -0.94
CA ARG A 192 -3.22 -17.56 -1.32
C ARG A 192 -1.78 -17.19 -1.62
N LEU A 193 -1.53 -16.12 -2.40
CA LEU A 193 -0.18 -15.65 -2.72
C LEU A 193 0.56 -15.19 -1.46
N LEU A 194 -0.09 -14.39 -0.64
CA LEU A 194 0.46 -13.90 0.62
C LEU A 194 0.81 -15.05 1.57
N LEU A 195 -0.12 -15.95 1.85
CA LEU A 195 0.10 -17.06 2.79
C LEU A 195 1.18 -18.04 2.29
N ASN A 196 1.25 -18.30 0.99
CA ASN A 196 2.31 -19.11 0.41
C ASN A 196 3.68 -18.45 0.58
N PHE A 197 3.77 -17.14 0.36
CA PHE A 197 5.01 -16.39 0.58
C PHE A 197 5.43 -16.41 2.05
N LEU A 198 4.53 -16.07 2.97
CA LEU A 198 4.80 -16.08 4.41
C LEU A 198 5.22 -17.48 4.90
N GLY A 199 4.57 -18.54 4.40
CA GLY A 199 4.93 -19.92 4.72
C GLY A 199 6.36 -20.28 4.31
N ARG A 200 6.83 -19.80 3.13
CA ARG A 200 8.22 -20.00 2.70
C ARG A 200 9.20 -19.22 3.59
N CYS A 201 8.87 -17.98 3.96
CA CYS A 201 9.72 -17.19 4.86
C CYS A 201 9.90 -17.88 6.21
N VAL A 202 8.81 -18.33 6.83
CA VAL A 202 8.83 -19.04 8.12
C VAL A 202 9.63 -20.35 8.03
N ALA A 203 9.46 -21.11 6.94
CA ALA A 203 10.22 -22.36 6.74
C ALA A 203 11.74 -22.09 6.60
N ALA A 204 12.12 -21.04 5.89
CA ALA A 204 13.51 -20.64 5.73
C ALA A 204 14.16 -20.20 7.07
N GLU A 205 13.43 -19.44 7.90
CA GLU A 205 13.87 -19.04 9.24
C GLU A 205 14.11 -20.25 10.15
N HIS A 206 13.19 -21.20 10.16
CA HIS A 206 13.35 -22.44 10.94
C HIS A 206 14.58 -23.24 10.49
N ALA A 207 14.79 -23.35 9.17
CA ALA A 207 15.97 -24.05 8.65
C ALA A 207 17.29 -23.36 9.07
N ALA A 208 17.32 -22.03 9.05
CA ALA A 208 18.48 -21.25 9.48
C ALA A 208 18.77 -21.37 10.99
N THR A 209 17.75 -21.59 11.81
CA THR A 209 17.91 -21.77 13.27
C THR A 209 18.43 -23.17 13.64
N LEU A 210 18.27 -24.16 12.75
CA LEU A 210 18.71 -25.54 12.96
C LEU A 210 20.10 -25.85 12.40
N ALA A 211 20.69 -24.92 11.64
CA ALA A 211 22.02 -25.02 11.02
C ALA A 211 23.11 -24.36 11.87
#